data_7e8c46428f12de0366fdd74f4eba1906
#
_entry.id   7e8c46428f12de0366fdd74f4eba1906
#
_cell.length_a   1.000
_cell.length_b   1.000
_cell.length_c   1.000
_cell.angle_alpha   90.00
_cell.angle_beta   90.00
_cell.angle_gamma   90.00
#
_symmetry.space_group_name_H-M   'P 1'
#
loop_
_entity.id
_entity.type
_entity.pdbx_description
1 polymer ?
#
loop_
_entity_poly.entity_id
_entity_poly.type
_entity_poly.pdbx_seq_one_letter_code
_entity_poly.pdbx_strand_id
1 'polypeptide(L)'
;MVEQAAHIRSVIGSSPIAANQDMENDRMLARSALLLDICRKELAKRIVGQQQMVDGLLTALIAGGHILLEGVPGLAKTLAVKSLAEITGLEFKRIQFTPDLLPADLTGTLIWEQAKGSFTVRRGPVFANVILADEINRAPAKMQSALLEAMEERQVTIGETSYPLPDPFFVLATENPIEHEGTYSLPEAELDRFLLKLLVTYPAPEEELSIIGRSPPLASGGKGRYEPLSVVLDGAAIAMLRGAADSVHLDDKIAEYIVSIVTATRPAAARTGGAMPAAKAAEGLYRYISFGASPRASIALYRCSRILALFSGRDFVSPEDVKAAAYPALRHRIVLSYEAEADGLDADAVVSRILSHVPVP
;
A
#
# COMPACT_ATOMS: atom_id res chain seq x y z
N MET A 1 -10.22 16.94 -50.80
CA MET A 1 -9.53 15.67 -50.43
C MET A 1 -9.44 15.44 -48.92
N VAL A 2 -9.40 16.45 -48.07
CA VAL A 2 -9.34 16.30 -46.61
C VAL A 2 -10.68 15.95 -45.97
N GLU A 3 -11.81 16.48 -46.52
CA GLU A 3 -13.17 16.18 -46.05
C GLU A 3 -13.64 14.74 -46.37
N GLN A 4 -13.19 14.16 -47.48
CA GLN A 4 -13.53 12.77 -47.83
C GLN A 4 -12.81 11.76 -46.93
N ALA A 5 -11.63 12.09 -46.38
CA ALA A 5 -10.89 11.23 -45.43
C ALA A 5 -11.55 11.23 -44.04
N ALA A 6 -12.19 12.33 -43.62
CA ALA A 6 -12.93 12.43 -42.37
C ALA A 6 -14.25 11.63 -42.42
N HIS A 7 -14.93 11.61 -43.57
CA HIS A 7 -16.18 10.88 -43.74
C HIS A 7 -15.97 9.35 -43.82
N ILE A 8 -14.83 8.88 -44.32
CA ILE A 8 -14.48 7.45 -44.37
C ILE A 8 -14.14 6.90 -42.94
N ARG A 9 -13.60 7.73 -42.04
CA ARG A 9 -13.36 7.33 -40.64
C ARG A 9 -14.65 7.20 -39.80
N SER A 10 -15.73 7.87 -40.16
CA SER A 10 -17.01 7.79 -39.42
C SER A 10 -17.89 6.60 -39.87
N VAL A 11 -17.55 5.94 -40.96
CA VAL A 11 -18.30 4.80 -41.54
C VAL A 11 -17.62 3.44 -41.33
N ILE A 12 -16.33 3.44 -40.91
CA ILE A 12 -15.67 2.22 -40.47
C ILE A 12 -16.03 2.05 -38.99
N GLY A 13 -17.21 1.47 -38.74
CA GLY A 13 -17.55 0.94 -37.42
C GLY A 13 -16.38 0.12 -36.88
N SER A 14 -16.14 0.22 -35.59
CA SER A 14 -15.10 -0.52 -34.84
C SER A 14 -14.94 -1.93 -35.42
N SER A 15 -13.71 -2.28 -35.78
CA SER A 15 -13.36 -3.63 -36.24
C SER A 15 -14.01 -4.65 -35.32
N PRO A 16 -14.59 -5.76 -35.80
CA PRO A 16 -15.17 -6.81 -34.94
C PRO A 16 -14.19 -7.32 -33.87
N ILE A 17 -12.89 -7.16 -34.12
CA ILE A 17 -11.82 -7.48 -33.17
C ILE A 17 -11.75 -6.45 -32.03
N ALA A 18 -11.90 -5.15 -32.31
CA ALA A 18 -11.92 -4.10 -31.30
C ALA A 18 -13.17 -4.21 -30.43
N ALA A 19 -14.34 -4.41 -31.02
CA ALA A 19 -15.60 -4.60 -30.27
C ALA A 19 -15.56 -5.86 -29.37
N ASN A 20 -14.85 -6.91 -29.77
CA ASN A 20 -14.66 -8.11 -28.95
C ASN A 20 -13.68 -7.86 -27.79
N GLN A 21 -12.64 -7.08 -28.03
CA GLN A 21 -11.68 -6.66 -27.01
C GLN A 21 -12.32 -5.77 -25.94
N ASP A 22 -13.15 -4.80 -26.35
CA ASP A 22 -13.86 -3.91 -25.43
C ASP A 22 -14.83 -4.72 -24.54
N MET A 23 -15.59 -5.66 -25.11
CA MET A 23 -16.49 -6.53 -24.33
C MET A 23 -15.74 -7.46 -23.37
N GLU A 24 -14.54 -7.90 -23.71
CA GLU A 24 -13.71 -8.73 -22.85
C GLU A 24 -13.12 -7.92 -21.69
N ASN A 25 -12.69 -6.69 -21.95
CA ASN A 25 -12.26 -5.74 -20.93
C ASN A 25 -13.41 -5.40 -19.95
N ASP A 26 -14.60 -5.07 -20.43
CA ASP A 26 -15.75 -4.78 -19.58
C ASP A 26 -16.10 -5.96 -18.67
N ARG A 27 -16.04 -7.18 -19.19
CA ARG A 27 -16.27 -8.39 -18.38
C ARG A 27 -15.17 -8.58 -17.32
N MET A 28 -13.92 -8.31 -17.67
CA MET A 28 -12.79 -8.42 -16.74
C MET A 28 -12.92 -7.38 -15.63
N LEU A 29 -13.27 -6.14 -15.94
CA LEU A 29 -13.47 -5.07 -14.95
C LEU A 29 -14.64 -5.37 -14.01
N ALA A 30 -15.80 -5.78 -14.57
CA ALA A 30 -16.96 -6.15 -13.75
C ALA A 30 -16.65 -7.34 -12.81
N ARG A 31 -15.94 -8.37 -13.32
CA ARG A 31 -15.50 -9.51 -12.52
C ARG A 31 -14.53 -9.09 -11.42
N SER A 32 -13.63 -8.16 -11.73
CA SER A 32 -12.64 -7.64 -10.79
C SER A 32 -13.30 -6.85 -9.65
N ALA A 33 -14.23 -5.95 -9.98
CA ALA A 33 -14.99 -5.19 -8.99
C ALA A 33 -15.80 -6.14 -8.05
N LEU A 34 -16.46 -7.15 -8.63
CA LEU A 34 -17.18 -8.16 -7.86
C LEU A 34 -16.26 -8.94 -6.93
N LEU A 35 -15.08 -9.36 -7.41
CA LEU A 35 -14.11 -10.09 -6.60
C LEU A 35 -13.63 -9.25 -5.43
N LEU A 36 -13.34 -7.95 -5.64
CA LEU A 36 -12.95 -7.02 -4.59
C LEU A 36 -14.06 -6.84 -3.54
N ASP A 37 -15.31 -6.78 -3.96
CA ASP A 37 -16.46 -6.74 -3.03
C ASP A 37 -16.59 -8.03 -2.22
N ILE A 38 -16.36 -9.19 -2.84
CA ILE A 38 -16.30 -10.49 -2.14
C ILE A 38 -15.17 -10.48 -1.10
N CYS A 39 -13.97 -9.99 -1.45
CA CYS A 39 -12.86 -9.88 -0.51
C CYS A 39 -13.20 -8.99 0.70
N ARG A 40 -13.83 -7.83 0.47
CA ARG A 40 -14.30 -6.95 1.53
C ARG A 40 -15.30 -7.64 2.46
N LYS A 41 -16.28 -8.34 1.91
CA LYS A 41 -17.30 -9.09 2.65
C LYS A 41 -16.68 -10.22 3.47
N GLU A 42 -15.70 -10.93 2.90
CA GLU A 42 -15.01 -12.00 3.59
C GLU A 42 -14.19 -11.46 4.78
N LEU A 43 -13.44 -10.38 4.58
CA LEU A 43 -12.70 -9.70 5.64
C LEU A 43 -13.61 -9.12 6.73
N ALA A 44 -14.78 -8.60 6.36
CA ALA A 44 -15.77 -8.03 7.28
C ALA A 44 -16.36 -9.05 8.27
N LYS A 45 -16.22 -10.37 8.00
CA LYS A 45 -16.57 -11.41 8.97
C LYS A 45 -15.74 -11.31 10.25
N ARG A 46 -14.51 -10.80 10.17
CA ARG A 46 -13.59 -10.67 11.32
C ARG A 46 -13.25 -9.25 11.68
N ILE A 47 -13.18 -8.37 10.69
CA ILE A 47 -12.80 -6.96 10.87
C ILE A 47 -14.10 -6.15 10.89
N VAL A 48 -14.37 -5.50 12.01
CA VAL A 48 -15.52 -4.59 12.16
C VAL A 48 -15.02 -3.17 11.88
N GLY A 49 -15.74 -2.45 11.01
CA GLY A 49 -15.31 -1.13 10.58
C GLY A 49 -13.98 -1.17 9.80
N GLN A 50 -13.13 -0.17 9.99
CA GLN A 50 -11.79 -0.10 9.41
C GLN A 50 -11.77 -0.27 7.87
N GLN A 51 -12.83 0.20 7.17
CA GLN A 51 -12.97 0.03 5.71
C GLN A 51 -11.76 0.59 4.96
N GLN A 52 -11.24 1.75 5.38
CA GLN A 52 -10.07 2.37 4.76
C GLN A 52 -8.81 1.51 4.90
N MET A 53 -8.64 0.83 6.05
CA MET A 53 -7.53 -0.11 6.23
C MET A 53 -7.68 -1.30 5.31
N VAL A 54 -8.87 -1.91 5.22
CA VAL A 54 -9.15 -3.06 4.35
C VAL A 54 -8.89 -2.71 2.89
N ASP A 55 -9.41 -1.58 2.42
CA ASP A 55 -9.22 -1.12 1.04
C ASP A 55 -7.76 -0.81 0.73
N GLY A 56 -7.06 -0.18 1.65
CA GLY A 56 -5.64 0.08 1.54
C GLY A 56 -4.80 -1.20 1.46
N LEU A 57 -5.12 -2.21 2.28
CA LEU A 57 -4.45 -3.52 2.26
C LEU A 57 -4.62 -4.22 0.90
N LEU A 58 -5.84 -4.27 0.39
CA LEU A 58 -6.14 -4.85 -0.93
C LEU A 58 -5.46 -4.05 -2.05
N THR A 59 -5.53 -2.72 -1.99
CA THR A 59 -4.88 -1.82 -2.95
C THR A 59 -3.39 -2.09 -3.04
N ALA A 60 -2.68 -2.16 -1.91
CA ALA A 60 -1.24 -2.34 -1.92
C ALA A 60 -0.83 -3.75 -2.33
N LEU A 61 -1.59 -4.78 -1.97
CA LEU A 61 -1.35 -6.16 -2.42
C LEU A 61 -1.44 -6.26 -3.96
N ILE A 62 -2.47 -5.65 -4.55
CA ILE A 62 -2.67 -5.62 -6.00
C ILE A 62 -1.59 -4.75 -6.66
N ALA A 63 -1.28 -3.57 -6.13
CA ALA A 63 -0.23 -2.70 -6.63
C ALA A 63 1.18 -3.30 -6.54
N GLY A 64 1.34 -4.40 -5.80
CA GLY A 64 2.64 -5.03 -5.57
C GLY A 64 3.57 -4.20 -4.70
N GLY A 65 3.02 -3.35 -3.81
CA GLY A 65 3.77 -2.53 -2.86
C GLY A 65 3.64 -3.03 -1.42
N HIS A 66 4.29 -2.34 -0.50
CA HIS A 66 4.31 -2.66 0.94
C HIS A 66 3.58 -1.58 1.72
N ILE A 67 3.12 -1.89 2.93
CA ILE A 67 2.34 -0.96 3.76
C ILE A 67 2.98 -0.74 5.12
N LEU A 68 2.88 0.50 5.59
CA LEU A 68 3.11 0.88 6.97
C LEU A 68 1.76 1.14 7.65
N LEU A 69 1.46 0.44 8.73
CA LEU A 69 0.28 0.65 9.57
C LEU A 69 0.68 1.39 10.83
N GLU A 70 0.21 2.61 10.98
CA GLU A 70 0.39 3.37 12.21
C GLU A 70 -0.90 3.37 13.02
N GLY A 71 -0.81 3.13 14.32
CA GLY A 71 -1.95 3.17 15.23
C GLY A 71 -1.64 2.53 16.55
N VAL A 72 -2.45 2.84 17.56
CA VAL A 72 -2.29 2.31 18.93
C VAL A 72 -2.46 0.79 18.97
N PRO A 73 -1.93 0.12 20.00
CA PRO A 73 -2.15 -1.31 20.21
C PRO A 73 -3.64 -1.65 20.35
N GLY A 74 -4.02 -2.87 19.97
CA GLY A 74 -5.40 -3.36 20.17
C GLY A 74 -6.39 -3.04 19.05
N LEU A 75 -6.02 -2.28 18.02
CA LEU A 75 -6.89 -1.91 16.89
C LEU A 75 -6.91 -2.95 15.76
N ALA A 76 -6.86 -4.23 16.07
CA ALA A 76 -7.00 -5.35 15.15
C ALA A 76 -6.00 -5.39 13.97
N LYS A 77 -4.87 -4.64 14.00
CA LYS A 77 -3.84 -4.64 12.94
C LYS A 77 -3.39 -6.06 12.60
N THR A 78 -2.96 -6.83 13.59
CA THR A 78 -2.52 -8.23 13.41
C THR A 78 -3.64 -9.13 12.88
N LEU A 79 -4.90 -8.91 13.33
CA LEU A 79 -6.05 -9.65 12.86
C LEU A 79 -6.32 -9.38 11.37
N ALA A 80 -6.23 -8.12 10.95
CA ALA A 80 -6.45 -7.73 9.57
C ALA A 80 -5.45 -8.38 8.62
N VAL A 81 -4.15 -8.35 8.98
CA VAL A 81 -3.10 -8.98 8.17
C VAL A 81 -3.26 -10.49 8.09
N LYS A 82 -3.54 -11.13 9.23
CA LYS A 82 -3.78 -12.58 9.27
C LYS A 82 -5.00 -12.96 8.44
N SER A 83 -6.08 -12.18 8.51
CA SER A 83 -7.29 -12.40 7.72
C SER A 83 -7.02 -12.21 6.22
N LEU A 84 -6.23 -11.21 5.84
CA LEU A 84 -5.80 -11.02 4.44
C LEU A 84 -5.01 -12.25 3.94
N ALA A 85 -4.06 -12.74 4.72
CA ALA A 85 -3.28 -13.94 4.35
C ALA A 85 -4.19 -15.18 4.22
N GLU A 86 -5.19 -15.33 5.09
CA GLU A 86 -6.14 -16.46 5.01
C GLU A 86 -7.00 -16.39 3.75
N ILE A 87 -7.53 -15.22 3.36
CA ILE A 87 -8.34 -15.09 2.14
C ILE A 87 -7.53 -15.23 0.86
N THR A 88 -6.20 -15.07 0.93
CA THR A 88 -5.30 -15.23 -0.22
C THR A 88 -4.73 -16.64 -0.32
N GLY A 89 -4.79 -17.44 0.74
CA GLY A 89 -4.14 -18.75 0.81
C GLY A 89 -2.61 -18.68 0.74
N LEU A 90 -2.02 -17.51 0.91
CA LEU A 90 -0.59 -17.28 0.84
C LEU A 90 0.10 -17.62 2.18
N GLU A 91 1.38 -18.00 2.11
CA GLU A 91 2.17 -18.26 3.31
C GLU A 91 2.36 -16.98 4.12
N PHE A 92 1.98 -17.04 5.41
CA PHE A 92 2.05 -15.92 6.34
C PHE A 92 3.08 -16.16 7.44
N LYS A 93 3.89 -15.15 7.72
CA LYS A 93 4.78 -15.10 8.89
C LYS A 93 4.61 -13.79 9.64
N ARG A 94 4.56 -13.88 10.98
CA ARG A 94 4.66 -12.72 11.86
C ARG A 94 6.06 -12.67 12.45
N ILE A 95 6.67 -11.51 12.40
CA ILE A 95 7.96 -11.21 12.99
C ILE A 95 7.74 -10.08 14.00
N GLN A 96 7.90 -10.38 15.29
CA GLN A 96 7.86 -9.37 16.32
C GLN A 96 9.24 -8.73 16.41
N PHE A 97 9.34 -7.45 16.12
CA PHE A 97 10.61 -6.73 16.17
C PHE A 97 10.97 -6.38 17.61
N THR A 98 12.20 -6.70 18.01
CA THR A 98 12.76 -6.46 19.35
C THR A 98 14.20 -5.97 19.22
N PRO A 99 14.76 -5.29 20.26
CA PRO A 99 16.11 -4.72 20.19
C PRO A 99 17.24 -5.75 20.03
N ASP A 100 17.01 -7.02 20.35
CA ASP A 100 17.97 -8.12 20.29
C ASP A 100 17.97 -8.90 18.97
N LEU A 101 17.02 -8.62 18.05
CA LEU A 101 16.96 -9.28 16.75
C LEU A 101 18.13 -8.92 15.86
N LEU A 102 18.66 -9.94 15.18
CA LEU A 102 19.73 -9.80 14.19
C LEU A 102 19.18 -9.96 12.76
N PRO A 103 19.81 -9.35 11.74
CA PRO A 103 19.43 -9.55 10.34
C PRO A 103 19.32 -11.03 9.91
N ALA A 104 20.20 -11.88 10.45
CA ALA A 104 20.17 -13.32 10.18
C ALA A 104 18.89 -14.03 10.68
N ASP A 105 18.22 -13.49 11.70
CA ASP A 105 16.95 -14.03 12.20
C ASP A 105 15.81 -13.77 11.19
N LEU A 106 15.94 -12.73 10.39
CA LEU A 106 15.03 -12.38 9.31
C LEU A 106 15.33 -13.15 8.02
N THR A 107 16.58 -13.06 7.58
CA THR A 107 17.01 -13.54 6.26
C THR A 107 17.39 -15.02 6.27
N GLY A 108 17.82 -15.52 7.40
CA GLY A 108 18.39 -16.86 7.52
C GLY A 108 19.91 -16.88 7.52
N THR A 109 20.48 -18.06 7.63
CA THR A 109 21.94 -18.25 7.80
C THR A 109 22.41 -19.56 7.21
N LEU A 110 23.71 -19.69 7.05
CA LEU A 110 24.38 -20.97 6.74
C LEU A 110 24.59 -21.75 8.04
N ILE A 111 24.15 -23.00 8.04
CA ILE A 111 24.36 -23.93 9.16
C ILE A 111 25.28 -25.04 8.70
N TRP A 112 26.30 -25.34 9.49
CA TRP A 112 27.14 -26.51 9.26
C TRP A 112 26.36 -27.79 9.61
N GLU A 113 26.11 -28.62 8.61
CA GLU A 113 25.45 -29.91 8.80
C GLU A 113 26.50 -31.02 8.93
N GLN A 114 26.77 -31.43 10.16
CA GLN A 114 27.85 -32.38 10.47
C GLN A 114 27.64 -33.73 9.75
N ALA A 115 26.38 -34.18 9.56
CA ALA A 115 26.05 -35.41 8.87
C ALA A 115 26.42 -35.40 7.39
N LYS A 116 26.41 -34.22 6.75
CA LYS A 116 26.72 -34.03 5.32
C LYS A 116 28.12 -33.47 5.10
N GLY A 117 28.80 -32.97 6.15
CA GLY A 117 30.10 -32.32 6.03
C GLY A 117 30.06 -31.05 5.15
N SER A 118 28.92 -30.38 5.11
CA SER A 118 28.70 -29.19 4.27
C SER A 118 27.81 -28.15 4.94
N PHE A 119 27.92 -26.90 4.46
CA PHE A 119 26.99 -25.86 4.87
C PHE A 119 25.65 -26.00 4.15
N THR A 120 24.55 -25.89 4.89
CA THR A 120 23.19 -25.84 4.37
C THR A 120 22.54 -24.52 4.70
N VAL A 121 21.71 -24.02 3.80
CA VAL A 121 20.97 -22.76 4.01
C VAL A 121 19.75 -23.02 4.85
N ARG A 122 19.66 -22.37 6.00
CA ARG A 122 18.43 -22.27 6.78
C ARG A 122 17.77 -20.91 6.45
N ARG A 123 16.68 -20.96 5.69
CA ARG A 123 15.90 -19.77 5.32
C ARG A 123 15.21 -19.18 6.54
N GLY A 124 15.22 -17.84 6.62
CA GLY A 124 14.49 -17.08 7.63
C GLY A 124 13.03 -16.84 7.25
N PRO A 125 12.26 -16.18 8.14
CA PRO A 125 10.84 -15.92 7.94
C PRO A 125 10.52 -15.00 6.76
N VAL A 126 11.49 -14.24 6.24
CA VAL A 126 11.31 -13.34 5.09
C VAL A 126 10.93 -14.08 3.80
N PHE A 127 11.14 -15.39 3.74
CA PHE A 127 10.79 -16.20 2.57
C PHE A 127 9.31 -16.60 2.49
N ALA A 128 8.44 -15.99 3.31
CA ALA A 128 6.99 -16.13 3.15
C ALA A 128 6.42 -15.06 2.23
N ASN A 129 5.22 -15.28 1.69
CA ASN A 129 4.54 -14.33 0.81
C ASN A 129 4.06 -13.07 1.54
N VAL A 130 3.48 -13.25 2.72
CA VAL A 130 2.91 -12.17 3.53
C VAL A 130 3.65 -12.10 4.86
N ILE A 131 4.32 -10.98 5.08
CA ILE A 131 5.08 -10.72 6.30
C ILE A 131 4.38 -9.64 7.11
N LEU A 132 4.09 -9.92 8.38
CA LEU A 132 3.78 -8.89 9.36
C LEU A 132 5.05 -8.57 10.16
N ALA A 133 5.65 -7.43 9.89
CA ALA A 133 6.75 -6.87 10.65
C ALA A 133 6.15 -6.03 11.79
N ASP A 134 5.91 -6.67 12.94
CA ASP A 134 5.20 -6.04 14.05
C ASP A 134 6.15 -5.22 14.91
N GLU A 135 5.80 -3.94 15.15
CA GLU A 135 6.59 -2.96 15.90
C GLU A 135 8.01 -2.74 15.31
N ILE A 136 8.07 -2.45 14.00
CA ILE A 136 9.35 -2.31 13.27
C ILE A 136 10.29 -1.27 13.91
N ASN A 137 9.73 -0.25 14.55
CA ASN A 137 10.47 0.81 15.23
C ASN A 137 11.16 0.35 16.55
N ARG A 138 10.92 -0.88 17.01
CA ARG A 138 11.66 -1.45 18.18
C ARG A 138 12.98 -2.11 17.83
N ALA A 139 13.21 -2.41 16.57
CA ALA A 139 14.46 -3.05 16.16
C ALA A 139 15.57 -2.03 15.82
N PRO A 140 16.84 -2.41 16.00
CA PRO A 140 17.97 -1.59 15.58
C PRO A 140 17.96 -1.31 14.07
N ALA A 141 18.54 -0.18 13.64
CA ALA A 141 18.59 0.24 12.24
C ALA A 141 19.10 -0.83 11.26
N LYS A 142 20.06 -1.66 11.68
CA LYS A 142 20.56 -2.77 10.83
C LYS A 142 19.49 -3.79 10.49
N MET A 143 18.59 -4.08 11.44
CA MET A 143 17.49 -5.03 11.23
C MET A 143 16.41 -4.41 10.35
N GLN A 144 16.08 -3.14 10.57
CA GLN A 144 15.15 -2.38 9.72
C GLN A 144 15.67 -2.35 8.27
N SER A 145 16.93 -1.97 8.06
CA SER A 145 17.56 -1.91 6.73
C SER A 145 17.56 -3.26 6.03
N ALA A 146 17.76 -4.38 6.72
CA ALA A 146 17.71 -5.71 6.11
C ALA A 146 16.31 -6.06 5.59
N LEU A 147 15.24 -5.70 6.32
CA LEU A 147 13.87 -5.88 5.82
C LEU A 147 13.58 -4.99 4.62
N LEU A 148 13.99 -3.72 4.69
CA LEU A 148 13.73 -2.74 3.65
C LEU A 148 14.53 -3.02 2.36
N GLU A 149 15.73 -3.60 2.48
CA GLU A 149 16.49 -4.12 1.35
C GLU A 149 15.76 -5.30 0.69
N ALA A 150 15.30 -6.27 1.49
CA ALA A 150 14.52 -7.40 1.00
C ALA A 150 13.23 -6.96 0.28
N MET A 151 12.57 -5.89 0.78
CA MET A 151 11.37 -5.31 0.15
C MET A 151 11.68 -4.70 -1.23
N GLU A 152 12.81 -4.02 -1.38
CA GLU A 152 13.19 -3.33 -2.61
C GLU A 152 13.75 -4.31 -3.65
N GLU A 153 14.71 -5.14 -3.25
CA GLU A 153 15.43 -6.05 -4.13
C GLU A 153 14.65 -7.32 -4.48
N ARG A 154 13.62 -7.67 -3.70
CA ARG A 154 12.84 -8.92 -3.80
C ARG A 154 13.70 -10.18 -3.80
N GLN A 155 14.85 -10.09 -3.19
CA GLN A 155 15.80 -11.17 -2.98
C GLN A 155 16.58 -10.95 -1.69
N VAL A 156 17.21 -12.02 -1.19
CA VAL A 156 18.07 -11.99 0.00
C VAL A 156 19.34 -12.75 -0.28
N THR A 157 20.48 -12.19 0.15
CA THR A 157 21.77 -12.84 0.04
C THR A 157 22.11 -13.56 1.35
N ILE A 158 22.39 -14.88 1.26
CA ILE A 158 22.83 -15.70 2.39
C ILE A 158 24.17 -16.33 2.02
N GLY A 159 25.23 -15.95 2.75
CA GLY A 159 26.60 -16.28 2.34
C GLY A 159 26.97 -15.56 1.04
N GLU A 160 27.30 -16.34 0.00
CA GLU A 160 27.66 -15.80 -1.32
C GLU A 160 26.54 -15.94 -2.37
N THR A 161 25.36 -16.43 -1.95
CA THR A 161 24.26 -16.75 -2.89
C THR A 161 23.04 -15.87 -2.62
N SER A 162 22.48 -15.27 -3.69
CA SER A 162 21.22 -14.54 -3.64
C SER A 162 20.05 -15.46 -3.95
N TYR A 163 19.02 -15.38 -3.14
CA TYR A 163 17.79 -16.17 -3.23
C TYR A 163 16.60 -15.26 -3.47
N PRO A 164 15.83 -15.48 -4.55
CA PRO A 164 14.61 -14.70 -4.80
C PRO A 164 13.56 -14.97 -3.72
N LEU A 165 12.81 -13.94 -3.37
CA LEU A 165 11.64 -14.02 -2.53
C LEU A 165 10.41 -14.49 -3.32
N PRO A 166 9.37 -15.02 -2.68
CA PRO A 166 8.17 -15.50 -3.38
C PRO A 166 7.40 -14.34 -4.03
N ASP A 167 6.64 -14.63 -5.09
CA ASP A 167 5.70 -13.68 -5.69
C ASP A 167 4.25 -14.21 -5.49
N PRO A 168 3.33 -13.41 -4.96
CA PRO A 168 3.52 -12.07 -4.44
C PRO A 168 4.34 -12.05 -3.13
N PHE A 169 5.16 -11.02 -2.96
CA PHE A 169 5.84 -10.69 -1.71
C PHE A 169 5.27 -9.41 -1.14
N PHE A 170 4.69 -9.48 0.04
CA PHE A 170 3.94 -8.40 0.65
C PHE A 170 4.31 -8.21 2.12
N VAL A 171 4.86 -7.06 2.45
CA VAL A 171 5.25 -6.69 3.81
C VAL A 171 4.27 -5.66 4.36
N LEU A 172 3.77 -5.95 5.56
CA LEU A 172 3.06 -4.99 6.39
C LEU A 172 3.90 -4.74 7.63
N ALA A 173 4.40 -3.53 7.76
CA ALA A 173 5.08 -3.09 8.96
C ALA A 173 4.07 -2.35 9.87
N THR A 174 4.19 -2.51 11.18
CA THR A 174 3.40 -1.74 12.14
C THR A 174 4.30 -0.82 12.95
N GLU A 175 3.80 0.38 13.23
CA GLU A 175 4.38 1.31 14.19
C GLU A 175 3.38 1.62 15.29
N ASN A 176 3.90 1.81 16.49
CA ASN A 176 3.13 2.30 17.63
C ASN A 176 3.57 3.74 17.93
N PRO A 177 2.73 4.76 17.70
CA PRO A 177 3.10 6.15 17.89
C PRO A 177 3.21 6.57 19.36
N ILE A 178 2.71 5.77 20.30
CA ILE A 178 2.69 6.12 21.74
C ILE A 178 3.98 5.67 22.43
N GLU A 179 4.67 4.68 21.90
CA GLU A 179 5.90 4.14 22.50
C GLU A 179 7.11 4.91 21.97
N HIS A 180 7.65 5.80 22.80
CA HIS A 180 8.85 6.57 22.47
C HIS A 180 10.11 5.98 23.10
N GLU A 181 9.99 5.26 24.23
CA GLU A 181 11.12 4.72 24.97
C GLU A 181 11.61 3.41 24.34
N GLY A 182 12.90 3.35 23.99
CA GLY A 182 13.51 2.17 23.36
C GLY A 182 13.13 1.95 21.89
N THR A 183 12.67 2.99 21.20
CA THR A 183 12.32 2.93 19.76
C THR A 183 13.37 3.63 18.90
N TYR A 184 13.50 3.14 17.67
CA TYR A 184 14.34 3.70 16.62
C TYR A 184 13.43 4.14 15.47
N SER A 185 13.27 5.44 15.26
CA SER A 185 12.47 5.96 14.14
C SER A 185 13.06 5.50 12.80
N LEU A 186 12.18 5.15 11.87
CA LEU A 186 12.60 4.87 10.50
C LEU A 186 13.05 6.20 9.83
N PRO A 187 14.22 6.24 9.19
CA PRO A 187 14.62 7.38 8.38
C PRO A 187 13.62 7.65 7.24
N GLU A 188 13.43 8.91 6.87
CA GLU A 188 12.49 9.33 5.83
C GLU A 188 12.78 8.65 4.47
N ALA A 189 14.05 8.45 4.14
CA ALA A 189 14.46 7.75 2.92
C ALA A 189 14.03 6.26 2.91
N GLU A 190 13.90 5.66 4.08
CA GLU A 190 13.44 4.28 4.25
C GLU A 190 11.91 4.21 4.26
N LEU A 191 11.22 5.19 4.83
CA LEU A 191 9.75 5.31 4.77
C LEU A 191 9.23 5.41 3.33
N ASP A 192 9.96 6.05 2.42
CA ASP A 192 9.59 6.18 1.00
C ASP A 192 9.49 4.85 0.25
N ARG A 193 10.02 3.75 0.80
CA ARG A 193 9.88 2.38 0.24
C ARG A 193 8.50 1.77 0.45
N PHE A 194 7.76 2.23 1.46
CA PHE A 194 6.38 1.82 1.64
C PHE A 194 5.48 2.50 0.60
N LEU A 195 4.61 1.74 -0.05
CA LEU A 195 3.66 2.27 -1.02
C LEU A 195 2.65 3.20 -0.37
N LEU A 196 2.07 2.74 0.73
CA LEU A 196 1.05 3.45 1.51
C LEU A 196 1.39 3.42 3.00
N LYS A 197 1.06 4.52 3.70
CA LYS A 197 0.97 4.58 5.16
C LYS A 197 -0.48 4.74 5.54
N LEU A 198 -1.04 3.81 6.31
CA LEU A 198 -2.42 3.81 6.75
C LEU A 198 -2.48 4.14 8.25
N LEU A 199 -3.35 5.06 8.61
CA LEU A 199 -3.65 5.39 10.01
C LEU A 199 -4.81 4.53 10.47
N VAL A 200 -4.59 3.77 11.54
CA VAL A 200 -5.62 2.92 12.16
C VAL A 200 -6.16 3.66 13.36
N THR A 201 -7.39 4.16 13.25
CA THR A 201 -8.09 4.93 14.27
C THR A 201 -8.96 4.04 15.16
N TYR A 202 -9.41 4.57 16.28
CA TYR A 202 -10.40 3.88 17.11
C TYR A 202 -11.70 3.66 16.32
N PRO A 203 -12.37 2.52 16.51
CA PRO A 203 -13.66 2.26 15.91
C PRO A 203 -14.73 3.22 16.47
N ALA A 204 -15.79 3.43 15.70
CA ALA A 204 -16.95 4.16 16.19
C ALA A 204 -17.67 3.38 17.31
N PRO A 205 -18.44 4.05 18.18
CA PRO A 205 -19.14 3.36 19.28
C PRO A 205 -20.04 2.20 18.83
N GLU A 206 -20.69 2.33 17.67
CA GLU A 206 -21.54 1.29 17.09
C GLU A 206 -20.72 0.08 16.60
N GLU A 207 -19.52 0.35 16.12
CA GLU A 207 -18.56 -0.70 15.72
C GLU A 207 -18.02 -1.42 16.96
N GLU A 208 -17.74 -0.69 18.05
CA GLU A 208 -17.32 -1.31 19.33
C GLU A 208 -18.41 -2.22 19.89
N LEU A 209 -19.67 -1.82 19.83
CA LEU A 209 -20.80 -2.69 20.22
C LEU A 209 -20.83 -3.98 19.39
N SER A 210 -20.56 -3.87 18.09
CA SER A 210 -20.47 -5.03 17.21
C SER A 210 -19.28 -5.93 17.56
N ILE A 211 -18.15 -5.37 17.96
CA ILE A 211 -16.96 -6.11 18.40
C ILE A 211 -17.28 -6.89 19.69
N ILE A 212 -17.93 -6.25 20.66
CA ILE A 212 -18.36 -6.89 21.90
C ILE A 212 -19.32 -8.06 21.60
N GLY A 213 -20.30 -7.84 20.71
CA GLY A 213 -21.25 -8.88 20.30
C GLY A 213 -20.62 -10.10 19.61
N ARG A 214 -19.43 -9.95 19.02
CA ARG A 214 -18.66 -11.04 18.41
C ARG A 214 -17.65 -11.69 19.37
N SER A 215 -17.55 -11.19 20.61
CA SER A 215 -16.66 -11.77 21.61
C SER A 215 -17.08 -13.20 21.98
N PRO A 216 -16.14 -14.13 22.09
CA PRO A 216 -16.46 -15.50 22.41
C PRO A 216 -17.06 -15.64 23.80
N PRO A 217 -18.00 -16.61 24.00
CA PRO A 217 -18.53 -16.89 25.32
C PRO A 217 -17.40 -17.29 26.30
N LEU A 218 -17.50 -16.88 27.56
CA LEU A 218 -16.53 -17.21 28.62
C LEU A 218 -16.32 -18.72 28.79
N ALA A 219 -17.38 -19.51 28.57
CA ALA A 219 -17.34 -20.98 28.64
C ALA A 219 -16.38 -21.63 27.59
N SER A 220 -16.03 -20.91 26.53
CA SER A 220 -15.07 -21.39 25.51
C SER A 220 -13.59 -21.13 25.88
N GLY A 221 -13.31 -20.66 27.09
CA GLY A 221 -11.94 -20.35 27.56
C GLY A 221 -11.27 -19.23 26.76
N GLY A 222 -12.06 -18.28 26.21
CA GLY A 222 -11.54 -17.18 25.40
C GLY A 222 -11.04 -17.57 24.01
N LYS A 223 -11.09 -18.84 23.65
CA LYS A 223 -10.79 -19.33 22.30
C LYS A 223 -12.02 -19.17 21.41
N GLY A 224 -12.32 -17.91 21.04
CA GLY A 224 -13.32 -17.65 20.02
C GLY A 224 -12.89 -18.30 18.72
N ARG A 225 -13.71 -19.18 18.19
CA ARG A 225 -13.58 -19.56 16.80
C ARG A 225 -14.13 -18.39 15.99
N TYR A 226 -13.25 -17.57 15.48
CA TYR A 226 -13.65 -16.72 14.37
C TYR A 226 -14.23 -17.60 13.26
N GLU A 227 -15.24 -17.10 12.59
CA GLU A 227 -15.76 -17.77 11.40
C GLU A 227 -14.59 -18.06 10.43
N PRO A 228 -14.45 -19.29 9.93
CA PRO A 228 -13.38 -19.59 8.97
C PRO A 228 -13.55 -18.74 7.73
N LEU A 229 -12.45 -18.15 7.25
CA LEU A 229 -12.44 -17.40 6.01
C LEU A 229 -12.19 -18.33 4.83
N SER A 230 -12.86 -18.03 3.71
CA SER A 230 -12.65 -18.74 2.45
C SER A 230 -11.49 -18.12 1.69
N VAL A 231 -10.70 -18.92 1.00
CA VAL A 231 -9.72 -18.45 0.04
C VAL A 231 -10.47 -17.93 -1.18
N VAL A 232 -10.45 -16.60 -1.36
CA VAL A 232 -11.17 -15.91 -2.46
C VAL A 232 -10.23 -15.13 -3.38
N LEU A 233 -8.97 -14.93 -2.96
CA LEU A 233 -7.99 -14.09 -3.65
C LEU A 233 -6.64 -14.82 -3.78
N ASP A 234 -6.61 -15.93 -4.49
CA ASP A 234 -5.38 -16.68 -4.75
C ASP A 234 -4.39 -15.93 -5.69
N GLY A 235 -3.22 -16.52 -5.91
CA GLY A 235 -2.19 -15.92 -6.77
C GLY A 235 -2.68 -15.63 -8.21
N ALA A 236 -3.54 -16.49 -8.77
CA ALA A 236 -4.12 -16.29 -10.10
C ALA A 236 -5.12 -15.11 -10.10
N ALA A 237 -5.94 -15.01 -9.06
CA ALA A 237 -6.87 -13.89 -8.88
C ALA A 237 -6.13 -12.57 -8.68
N ILE A 238 -5.03 -12.55 -7.92
CA ILE A 238 -4.16 -11.37 -7.77
C ILE A 238 -3.57 -10.96 -9.13
N ALA A 239 -3.05 -11.91 -9.90
CA ALA A 239 -2.52 -11.62 -11.23
C ALA A 239 -3.59 -11.07 -12.19
N MET A 240 -4.81 -11.62 -12.14
CA MET A 240 -5.96 -11.11 -12.90
C MET A 240 -6.30 -9.67 -12.51
N LEU A 241 -6.35 -9.36 -11.21
CA LEU A 241 -6.64 -8.00 -10.73
C LEU A 241 -5.54 -7.00 -11.11
N ARG A 242 -4.27 -7.42 -11.13
CA ARG A 242 -3.15 -6.60 -11.64
C ARG A 242 -3.33 -6.28 -13.11
N GLY A 243 -3.64 -7.29 -13.94
CA GLY A 243 -3.92 -7.10 -15.36
C GLY A 243 -5.14 -6.19 -15.59
N ALA A 244 -6.21 -6.34 -14.80
CA ALA A 244 -7.37 -5.45 -14.86
C ALA A 244 -7.02 -4.01 -14.47
N ALA A 245 -6.21 -3.80 -13.44
CA ALA A 245 -5.75 -2.47 -13.05
C ALA A 245 -4.88 -1.82 -14.14
N ASP A 246 -4.05 -2.60 -14.83
CA ASP A 246 -3.24 -2.10 -15.95
C ASP A 246 -4.10 -1.70 -17.17
N SER A 247 -5.28 -2.30 -17.34
CA SER A 247 -6.22 -1.96 -18.41
C SER A 247 -7.08 -0.71 -18.11
N VAL A 248 -7.14 -0.26 -16.84
CA VAL A 248 -7.85 0.97 -16.48
C VAL A 248 -7.17 2.16 -17.15
N HIS A 249 -7.93 2.92 -17.94
CA HIS A 249 -7.42 4.09 -18.65
C HIS A 249 -7.07 5.23 -17.69
N LEU A 250 -5.89 5.81 -17.88
CA LEU A 250 -5.47 7.01 -17.17
C LEU A 250 -5.09 8.07 -18.20
N ASP A 251 -5.93 9.10 -18.32
CA ASP A 251 -5.74 10.21 -19.25
C ASP A 251 -4.47 11.00 -18.92
N ASP A 252 -3.81 11.55 -19.94
CA ASP A 252 -2.58 12.35 -19.77
C ASP A 252 -2.78 13.52 -18.81
N LYS A 253 -3.96 14.16 -18.82
CA LYS A 253 -4.29 15.25 -17.90
C LYS A 253 -4.33 14.78 -16.44
N ILE A 254 -4.80 13.56 -16.19
CA ILE A 254 -4.76 12.95 -14.84
C ILE A 254 -3.32 12.63 -14.46
N ALA A 255 -2.48 12.17 -15.39
CA ALA A 255 -1.05 11.98 -15.14
C ALA A 255 -0.35 13.31 -14.80
N GLU A 256 -0.65 14.38 -15.54
CA GLU A 256 -0.17 15.74 -15.23
C GLU A 256 -0.67 16.23 -13.87
N TYR A 257 -1.92 15.93 -13.50
CA TYR A 257 -2.48 16.26 -12.20
C TYR A 257 -1.75 15.54 -11.06
N ILE A 258 -1.44 14.25 -11.21
CA ILE A 258 -0.63 13.47 -10.25
C ILE A 258 0.75 14.13 -10.08
N VAL A 259 1.43 14.45 -11.17
CA VAL A 259 2.75 15.11 -11.14
C VAL A 259 2.65 16.48 -10.48
N SER A 260 1.59 17.23 -10.75
CA SER A 260 1.34 18.55 -10.17
C SER A 260 1.17 18.48 -8.64
N ILE A 261 0.40 17.49 -8.14
CA ILE A 261 0.25 17.25 -6.70
C ILE A 261 1.60 16.95 -6.06
N VAL A 262 2.35 15.99 -6.61
CA VAL A 262 3.66 15.59 -6.06
C VAL A 262 4.66 16.73 -6.11
N THR A 263 4.70 17.49 -7.21
CA THR A 263 5.59 18.64 -7.35
C THR A 263 5.21 19.77 -6.38
N ALA A 264 3.91 19.95 -6.09
CA ALA A 264 3.43 20.93 -5.11
C ALA A 264 3.88 20.62 -3.67
N THR A 265 4.28 19.38 -3.37
CA THR A 265 4.91 19.05 -2.07
C THR A 265 6.34 19.56 -1.94
N ARG A 266 7.02 19.92 -3.04
CA ARG A 266 8.46 20.23 -3.05
C ARG A 266 8.69 21.70 -2.84
N PRO A 267 9.51 22.14 -1.84
CA PRO A 267 9.90 23.53 -1.66
C PRO A 267 10.49 24.15 -2.92
N ALA A 268 10.33 25.47 -3.11
CA ALA A 268 10.78 26.17 -4.31
C ALA A 268 12.27 25.98 -4.63
N ALA A 269 13.11 25.89 -3.59
CA ALA A 269 14.56 25.65 -3.71
C ALA A 269 14.93 24.26 -4.30
N ALA A 270 14.04 23.28 -4.20
CA ALA A 270 14.28 21.92 -4.70
C ALA A 270 13.79 21.71 -6.15
N ARG A 271 13.28 22.74 -6.83
CA ARG A 271 12.71 22.63 -8.16
C ARG A 271 13.74 22.97 -9.22
N THR A 272 14.10 21.98 -10.01
CA THR A 272 14.85 22.19 -11.26
C THR A 272 13.86 22.23 -12.42
N GLY A 273 13.74 23.37 -13.10
CA GLY A 273 12.82 23.57 -14.23
C GLY A 273 11.74 24.64 -13.96
N GLY A 274 11.08 25.11 -14.99
CA GLY A 274 10.04 26.13 -14.88
C GLY A 274 8.90 25.70 -13.94
N ALA A 275 8.46 26.59 -13.08
CA ALA A 275 7.38 26.31 -12.14
C ALA A 275 6.08 25.99 -12.90
N MET A 276 5.55 24.79 -12.75
CA MET A 276 4.18 24.49 -13.17
C MET A 276 3.20 25.44 -12.47
N PRO A 277 2.08 25.84 -13.10
CA PRO A 277 1.12 26.79 -12.53
C PRO A 277 0.64 26.43 -11.11
N ALA A 278 0.46 25.12 -10.85
CA ALA A 278 0.10 24.57 -9.55
C ALA A 278 1.13 24.88 -8.44
N ALA A 279 2.39 25.01 -8.80
CA ALA A 279 3.46 25.30 -7.86
C ALA A 279 3.41 26.74 -7.33
N LYS A 280 2.93 27.71 -8.12
CA LYS A 280 2.74 29.10 -7.67
C LYS A 280 1.57 29.21 -6.69
N ALA A 281 0.51 28.43 -6.90
CA ALA A 281 -0.65 28.42 -6.02
C ALA A 281 -0.33 27.90 -4.60
N ALA A 282 0.66 27.02 -4.48
CA ALA A 282 1.08 26.43 -3.20
C ALA A 282 2.18 27.22 -2.47
N GLU A 283 2.54 28.44 -2.92
CA GLU A 283 3.71 29.18 -2.43
C GLU A 283 3.64 29.43 -0.90
N GLY A 284 2.46 29.69 -0.34
CA GLY A 284 2.25 29.86 1.10
C GLY A 284 2.35 28.60 1.94
N LEU A 285 2.33 27.40 1.30
CA LEU A 285 2.43 26.12 1.99
C LEU A 285 3.86 25.64 2.21
N TYR A 286 4.83 26.19 1.45
CA TYR A 286 6.22 25.72 1.51
C TYR A 286 6.91 25.97 2.84
N ARG A 287 6.44 26.95 3.62
CA ARG A 287 6.93 27.16 4.99
C ARG A 287 6.67 25.94 5.91
N TYR A 288 5.68 25.13 5.59
CA TYR A 288 5.31 23.95 6.36
C TYR A 288 6.01 22.66 5.93
N ILE A 289 6.79 22.69 4.83
CA ILE A 289 7.41 21.50 4.25
C ILE A 289 8.93 21.69 4.22
N SER A 290 9.66 20.85 4.97
CA SER A 290 11.12 20.78 4.90
C SER A 290 11.58 19.99 3.69
N PHE A 291 10.98 18.81 3.45
CA PHE A 291 11.27 17.97 2.29
C PHE A 291 9.96 17.44 1.68
N GLY A 292 9.86 17.50 0.36
CA GLY A 292 8.72 17.01 -0.38
C GLY A 292 8.93 15.59 -0.93
N ALA A 293 7.84 15.03 -1.47
CA ALA A 293 7.79 13.66 -1.95
C ALA A 293 8.67 13.40 -3.19
N SER A 294 9.25 12.20 -3.25
CA SER A 294 10.06 11.69 -4.34
C SER A 294 9.20 11.29 -5.56
N PRO A 295 9.79 10.95 -6.73
CA PRO A 295 9.05 10.36 -7.85
C PRO A 295 8.34 9.03 -7.52
N ARG A 296 8.75 8.31 -6.48
CA ARG A 296 8.04 7.12 -5.98
C ARG A 296 6.60 7.44 -5.59
N ALA A 297 6.33 8.64 -5.09
CA ALA A 297 4.98 9.11 -4.81
C ALA A 297 4.11 9.20 -6.07
N SER A 298 4.65 9.71 -7.19
CA SER A 298 3.93 9.76 -8.46
C SER A 298 3.57 8.35 -8.94
N ILE A 299 4.50 7.40 -8.84
CA ILE A 299 4.27 5.98 -9.17
C ILE A 299 3.21 5.37 -8.24
N ALA A 300 3.25 5.68 -6.94
CA ALA A 300 2.27 5.22 -5.98
C ALA A 300 0.87 5.72 -6.32
N LEU A 301 0.72 7.03 -6.58
CA LEU A 301 -0.56 7.63 -6.98
C LEU A 301 -1.07 7.03 -8.29
N TYR A 302 -0.21 6.88 -9.30
CA TYR A 302 -0.54 6.28 -10.59
C TYR A 302 -1.09 4.85 -10.46
N ARG A 303 -0.46 4.01 -9.63
CA ARG A 303 -0.90 2.63 -9.40
C ARG A 303 -2.17 2.56 -8.55
N CYS A 304 -2.18 3.28 -7.42
CA CYS A 304 -3.29 3.21 -6.48
C CYS A 304 -4.59 3.78 -7.05
N SER A 305 -4.53 4.89 -7.81
CA SER A 305 -5.73 5.48 -8.41
C SER A 305 -6.41 4.55 -9.43
N ARG A 306 -5.65 3.78 -10.22
CA ARG A 306 -6.21 2.75 -11.12
C ARG A 306 -6.93 1.64 -10.36
N ILE A 307 -6.35 1.21 -9.24
CA ILE A 307 -6.96 0.18 -8.42
C ILE A 307 -8.23 0.71 -7.73
N LEU A 308 -8.23 1.98 -7.28
CA LEU A 308 -9.42 2.61 -6.72
C LEU A 308 -10.54 2.76 -7.75
N ALA A 309 -10.21 3.10 -8.99
CA ALA A 309 -11.17 3.07 -10.09
C ALA A 309 -11.76 1.66 -10.30
N LEU A 310 -10.91 0.63 -10.23
CA LEU A 310 -11.33 -0.77 -10.33
C LEU A 310 -12.29 -1.19 -9.19
N PHE A 311 -12.06 -0.74 -7.94
CA PHE A 311 -12.99 -0.93 -6.83
C PHE A 311 -14.38 -0.35 -7.11
N SER A 312 -14.44 0.70 -7.90
CA SER A 312 -15.69 1.35 -8.32
C SER A 312 -16.26 0.78 -9.63
N GLY A 313 -15.63 -0.26 -10.22
CA GLY A 313 -16.04 -0.88 -11.48
C GLY A 313 -15.87 0.04 -12.69
N ARG A 314 -14.98 1.03 -12.63
CA ARG A 314 -14.71 1.97 -13.71
C ARG A 314 -13.47 1.57 -14.51
N ASP A 315 -13.52 1.82 -15.81
CA ASP A 315 -12.44 1.60 -16.77
C ASP A 315 -11.51 2.82 -16.94
N PHE A 316 -11.78 3.90 -16.20
CA PHE A 316 -10.98 5.13 -16.19
C PHE A 316 -10.75 5.67 -14.79
N VAL A 317 -9.63 6.37 -14.62
CA VAL A 317 -9.27 7.05 -13.38
C VAL A 317 -9.90 8.45 -13.34
N SER A 318 -10.55 8.77 -12.23
CA SER A 318 -11.06 10.11 -11.94
C SER A 318 -10.12 10.91 -11.03
N PRO A 319 -10.22 12.25 -10.98
CA PRO A 319 -9.49 13.06 -10.03
C PRO A 319 -9.74 12.67 -8.56
N GLU A 320 -10.94 12.18 -8.25
CA GLU A 320 -11.34 11.73 -6.92
C GLU A 320 -10.53 10.48 -6.47
N ASP A 321 -10.20 9.57 -7.40
CA ASP A 321 -9.35 8.41 -7.11
C ASP A 321 -7.93 8.85 -6.74
N VAL A 322 -7.42 9.85 -7.47
CA VAL A 322 -6.10 10.44 -7.18
C VAL A 322 -6.10 11.11 -5.81
N LYS A 323 -7.15 11.88 -5.49
CA LYS A 323 -7.29 12.54 -4.16
C LYS A 323 -7.40 11.52 -3.03
N ALA A 324 -8.17 10.44 -3.23
CA ALA A 324 -8.31 9.37 -2.24
C ALA A 324 -6.98 8.64 -2.00
N ALA A 325 -6.19 8.39 -3.05
CA ALA A 325 -4.87 7.80 -2.95
C ALA A 325 -3.82 8.74 -2.33
N ALA A 326 -4.02 10.07 -2.42
CA ALA A 326 -3.01 11.05 -2.05
C ALA A 326 -2.65 11.01 -0.56
N TYR A 327 -3.63 10.90 0.34
CA TYR A 327 -3.37 10.86 1.78
C TYR A 327 -2.48 9.69 2.19
N PRO A 328 -2.84 8.43 1.93
CA PRO A 328 -2.01 7.31 2.33
C PRO A 328 -0.68 7.22 1.56
N ALA A 329 -0.59 7.78 0.35
CA ALA A 329 0.64 7.76 -0.44
C ALA A 329 1.62 8.88 -0.06
N LEU A 330 1.16 10.02 0.45
CA LEU A 330 2.01 11.21 0.67
C LEU A 330 2.37 11.45 2.13
N ARG A 331 1.53 11.04 3.10
CA ARG A 331 1.71 11.41 4.52
C ARG A 331 3.05 11.02 5.13
N HIS A 332 3.67 9.96 4.66
CA HIS A 332 4.98 9.49 5.11
C HIS A 332 6.14 9.94 4.21
N ARG A 333 5.84 10.74 3.19
CA ARG A 333 6.81 11.26 2.22
C ARG A 333 7.01 12.76 2.29
N ILE A 334 6.20 13.43 3.12
CA ILE A 334 6.30 14.87 3.37
C ILE A 334 6.89 15.05 4.76
N VAL A 335 8.08 15.65 4.82
CA VAL A 335 8.71 16.02 6.09
C VAL A 335 8.27 17.43 6.44
N LEU A 336 7.61 17.56 7.57
CA LEU A 336 7.11 18.83 8.07
C LEU A 336 8.24 19.72 8.60
N SER A 337 8.04 21.01 8.59
CA SER A 337 8.92 21.98 9.24
C SER A 337 8.49 22.24 10.68
N TYR A 338 9.37 22.85 11.47
CA TYR A 338 9.02 23.33 12.81
C TYR A 338 7.84 24.30 12.83
N GLU A 339 7.63 25.08 11.75
CA GLU A 339 6.48 25.97 11.64
C GLU A 339 5.17 25.20 11.53
N ALA A 340 5.17 24.04 10.86
CA ALA A 340 3.99 23.17 10.79
C ALA A 340 3.65 22.63 12.18
N GLU A 341 4.64 22.16 12.93
CA GLU A 341 4.45 21.66 14.30
C GLU A 341 3.95 22.78 15.23
N ALA A 342 4.52 23.98 15.12
CA ALA A 342 4.10 25.14 15.91
C ALA A 342 2.64 25.57 15.62
N ASP A 343 2.20 25.44 14.36
CA ASP A 343 0.83 25.72 13.93
C ASP A 343 -0.13 24.53 14.15
N GLY A 344 0.35 23.41 14.69
CA GLY A 344 -0.44 22.21 14.98
C GLY A 344 -0.92 21.49 13.71
N LEU A 345 -0.17 21.58 12.61
CA LEU A 345 -0.49 20.93 11.35
C LEU A 345 0.18 19.56 11.27
N ASP A 346 -0.60 18.55 10.91
CA ASP A 346 -0.12 17.24 10.54
C ASP A 346 0.09 17.10 9.02
N ALA A 347 0.64 15.97 8.60
CA ALA A 347 0.89 15.69 7.19
C ALA A 347 -0.42 15.66 6.37
N ASP A 348 -1.51 15.15 6.93
CA ASP A 348 -2.79 15.08 6.23
C ASP A 348 -3.40 16.47 6.02
N ALA A 349 -3.26 17.39 6.98
CA ALA A 349 -3.67 18.78 6.83
C ALA A 349 -2.89 19.49 5.71
N VAL A 350 -1.57 19.21 5.60
CA VAL A 350 -0.75 19.73 4.51
C VAL A 350 -1.16 19.15 3.16
N VAL A 351 -1.38 17.82 3.08
CA VAL A 351 -1.89 17.16 1.85
C VAL A 351 -3.24 17.75 1.44
N SER A 352 -4.16 17.95 2.39
CA SER A 352 -5.48 18.56 2.13
C SER A 352 -5.34 19.96 1.50
N ARG A 353 -4.45 20.79 2.04
CA ARG A 353 -4.16 22.13 1.48
C ARG A 353 -3.57 22.05 0.08
N ILE A 354 -2.64 21.12 -0.18
CA ILE A 354 -2.07 20.90 -1.52
C ILE A 354 -3.19 20.55 -2.51
N LEU A 355 -4.04 19.56 -2.16
CA LEU A 355 -5.15 19.13 -3.01
C LEU A 355 -6.16 20.23 -3.30
N SER A 356 -6.37 21.17 -2.37
CA SER A 356 -7.25 22.32 -2.58
C SER A 356 -6.66 23.41 -3.50
N HIS A 357 -5.33 23.48 -3.61
CA HIS A 357 -4.63 24.49 -4.41
C HIS A 357 -4.28 24.01 -5.82
N VAL A 358 -4.08 22.70 -6.00
CA VAL A 358 -3.78 22.14 -7.32
C VAL A 358 -5.07 22.05 -8.14
N PRO A 359 -5.16 22.73 -9.30
CA PRO A 359 -6.35 22.72 -10.11
C PRO A 359 -6.64 21.32 -10.63
N VAL A 360 -7.91 20.96 -10.57
CA VAL A 360 -8.43 19.67 -11.12
C VAL A 360 -8.54 19.83 -12.63
N PRO A 361 -8.10 18.85 -13.44
CA PRO A 361 -8.13 18.88 -14.89
C PRO A 361 -9.55 18.88 -15.48
#